data_2c42d61c2bf922e7e264b33d27ffab5f
#
_entry.id   2c42d61c2bf922e7e264b33d27ffab5f
#
_cell.length_a   1.000
_cell.length_b   1.000
_cell.length_c   1.000
_cell.angle_alpha   90.00
_cell.angle_beta   90.00
_cell.angle_gamma   90.00
#
_symmetry.space_group_name_H-M   'P 1'
#
loop_
_entity.id
_entity.type
_entity.pdbx_description
1 polymer ?
#
loop_
_entity_poly.entity_id
_entity_poly.type
_entity_poly.pdbx_seq_one_letter_code
_entity_poly.pdbx_strand_id
1 'polypeptide(L)'
;MPYAVSEHTKTMLCQALKKKMAQKPLDKITIRELADDCGLKRQAFYYHFEDIYDLVRWMFQQEAVSLLRQHDGALLWQEGLLQLLRYIEENRAVCRCALQS
;
A
#
# COMPACT_ATOMS: atom_id res chain seq x y z
N MET A 1 -5.05 -20.78 -8.47
CA MET A 1 -5.50 -20.60 -7.09
C MET A 1 -6.02 -19.19 -6.88
N PRO A 2 -7.26 -19.07 -6.42
CA PRO A 2 -7.85 -17.75 -6.24
C PRO A 2 -7.06 -16.83 -5.33
N TYR A 3 -6.48 -17.39 -4.27
CA TYR A 3 -5.74 -16.57 -3.32
C TYR A 3 -4.50 -15.96 -3.93
N ALA A 4 -3.76 -16.72 -4.72
CA ALA A 4 -2.55 -16.21 -5.34
C ALA A 4 -2.86 -15.09 -6.33
N VAL A 5 -3.92 -15.25 -7.11
CA VAL A 5 -4.34 -14.24 -8.07
C VAL A 5 -4.81 -12.98 -7.35
N SER A 6 -5.60 -13.14 -6.29
CA SER A 6 -6.08 -12.01 -5.50
C SER A 6 -4.95 -11.21 -4.87
N GLU A 7 -3.99 -11.89 -4.26
CA GLU A 7 -2.86 -11.22 -3.64
C GLU A 7 -1.99 -10.51 -4.67
N HIS A 8 -1.80 -11.11 -5.82
CA HIS A 8 -1.05 -10.49 -6.90
C HIS A 8 -1.75 -9.20 -7.36
N THR A 9 -3.06 -9.25 -7.55
CA THR A 9 -3.84 -8.09 -7.97
C THR A 9 -3.76 -6.98 -6.94
N LYS A 10 -3.90 -7.32 -5.66
CA LYS A 10 -3.78 -6.34 -4.58
C LYS A 10 -2.41 -5.69 -4.57
N THR A 11 -1.37 -6.48 -4.77
CA THR A 11 0.01 -5.98 -4.81
C THR A 11 0.21 -5.02 -5.99
N MET A 12 -0.32 -5.37 -7.14
CA MET A 12 -0.24 -4.50 -8.31
C MET A 12 -0.93 -3.15 -8.07
N LEU A 13 -2.10 -3.20 -7.46
CA LEU A 13 -2.84 -1.97 -7.12
C LEU A 13 -2.08 -1.13 -6.11
N CYS A 14 -1.44 -1.76 -5.13
CA CYS A 14 -0.59 -1.08 -4.16
C CYS A 14 0.57 -0.35 -4.83
N GLN A 15 1.24 -1.03 -5.74
CA GLN A 15 2.37 -0.44 -6.43
C GLN A 15 1.94 0.73 -7.31
N ALA A 16 0.81 0.60 -7.97
CA ALA A 16 0.25 1.69 -8.77
C ALA A 16 -0.09 2.88 -7.88
N LEU A 17 -0.67 2.62 -6.71
CA LEU A 17 -1.00 3.66 -5.75
C LEU A 17 0.25 4.39 -5.27
N LYS A 18 1.29 3.66 -4.88
CA LYS A 18 2.55 4.28 -4.43
C LYS A 18 3.13 5.19 -5.50
N LYS A 19 3.12 4.74 -6.74
CA LYS A 19 3.63 5.51 -7.86
C LYS A 19 2.84 6.82 -8.03
N LYS A 20 1.52 6.75 -7.94
CA LYS A 20 0.67 7.93 -8.09
C LYS A 20 0.82 8.88 -6.92
N MET A 21 0.92 8.35 -5.70
CA MET A 21 1.06 9.19 -4.51
C MET A 21 2.39 9.93 -4.47
N ALA A 22 3.39 9.43 -5.15
CA ALA A 22 4.66 10.14 -5.29
C ALA A 22 4.53 11.35 -6.22
N GLN A 23 3.49 11.39 -7.03
CA GLN A 23 3.28 12.44 -8.03
C GLN A 23 2.23 13.45 -7.64
N LYS A 24 1.21 13.01 -6.88
CA LYS A 24 0.08 13.89 -6.53
C LYS A 24 -0.60 13.43 -5.25
N PRO A 25 -1.38 14.33 -4.61
CA PRO A 25 -2.08 13.99 -3.36
C PRO A 25 -3.09 12.88 -3.54
N LEU A 26 -3.37 12.17 -2.46
CA LEU A 26 -4.30 11.05 -2.47
C LEU A 26 -5.69 11.43 -2.96
N ASP A 27 -6.17 12.60 -2.59
CA ASP A 27 -7.49 13.07 -2.98
C ASP A 27 -7.62 13.37 -4.47
N LYS A 28 -6.49 13.43 -5.19
CA LYS A 28 -6.48 13.62 -6.64
C LYS A 28 -6.32 12.33 -7.41
N ILE A 29 -6.13 11.21 -6.73
CA ILE A 29 -5.96 9.92 -7.37
C ILE A 29 -7.32 9.24 -7.50
N THR A 30 -7.60 8.68 -8.68
CA THR A 30 -8.86 8.00 -8.93
C THR A 30 -8.67 6.51 -9.03
N ILE A 31 -9.73 5.77 -8.71
CA ILE A 31 -9.73 4.32 -8.84
C ILE A 31 -9.50 3.93 -10.31
N ARG A 32 -10.05 4.70 -11.23
CA ARG A 32 -9.90 4.45 -12.65
C ARG A 32 -8.43 4.47 -13.07
N GLU A 33 -7.66 5.47 -12.58
CA GLU A 33 -6.23 5.53 -12.88
C GLU A 33 -5.50 4.30 -12.40
N LEU A 34 -5.79 3.86 -11.18
CA LEU A 34 -5.13 2.70 -10.61
C LEU A 34 -5.46 1.44 -11.39
N ALA A 35 -6.72 1.25 -11.73
CA ALA A 35 -7.16 0.10 -12.52
C ALA A 35 -6.51 0.11 -13.91
N ASP A 36 -6.51 1.27 -14.56
CA ASP A 36 -5.91 1.41 -15.89
C ASP A 36 -4.42 1.08 -15.87
N ASP A 37 -3.71 1.54 -14.84
CA ASP A 37 -2.27 1.26 -14.71
C ASP A 37 -2.00 -0.24 -14.57
N CYS A 38 -2.93 -0.98 -14.01
CA CYS A 38 -2.80 -2.42 -13.80
C CYS A 38 -3.45 -3.25 -14.92
N GLY A 39 -4.00 -2.59 -15.93
CA GLY A 39 -4.71 -3.30 -17.00
C GLY A 39 -6.00 -3.96 -16.51
N LEU A 40 -6.63 -3.37 -15.50
CA LEU A 40 -7.84 -3.92 -14.88
C LEU A 40 -9.02 -3.00 -15.12
N LYS A 41 -10.22 -3.57 -14.99
CA LYS A 41 -11.45 -2.80 -14.97
C LYS A 41 -11.73 -2.29 -13.56
N ARG A 42 -12.50 -1.21 -13.44
CA ARG A 42 -12.88 -0.66 -12.14
C ARG A 42 -13.53 -1.71 -11.23
N GLN A 43 -14.30 -2.61 -11.80
CA GLN A 43 -14.95 -3.67 -11.04
C GLN A 43 -13.95 -4.55 -10.32
N ALA A 44 -12.78 -4.79 -10.92
CA ALA A 44 -11.75 -5.59 -10.28
C ALA A 44 -11.23 -4.90 -9.02
N PHE A 45 -11.10 -3.59 -9.05
CA PHE A 45 -10.73 -2.84 -7.84
C PHE A 45 -11.77 -3.03 -6.74
N TYR A 46 -13.04 -2.81 -7.06
CA TYR A 46 -14.13 -2.90 -6.07
C TYR A 46 -14.35 -4.32 -5.55
N TYR A 47 -13.86 -5.30 -6.27
CA TYR A 47 -13.89 -6.67 -5.77
C TYR A 47 -12.97 -6.85 -4.55
N HIS A 48 -11.89 -6.08 -4.48
CA HIS A 48 -10.89 -6.22 -3.42
C HIS A 48 -10.94 -5.13 -2.36
N PHE A 49 -11.34 -3.93 -2.73
CA PHE A 49 -11.29 -2.76 -1.85
C PHE A 49 -12.54 -1.91 -2.03
N GLU A 50 -12.99 -1.30 -0.95
CA GLU A 50 -14.14 -0.40 -1.01
C GLU A 50 -13.80 0.93 -1.66
N ASP A 51 -12.61 1.44 -1.36
CA ASP A 51 -12.14 2.72 -1.90
C ASP A 51 -10.63 2.78 -1.81
N ILE A 52 -10.07 3.92 -2.19
CA ILE A 52 -8.61 4.12 -2.18
C ILE A 52 -8.06 4.08 -0.76
N TYR A 53 -8.81 4.60 0.23
CA TYR A 53 -8.36 4.59 1.62
C TYR A 53 -8.26 3.17 2.16
N ASP A 54 -9.16 2.29 1.74
CA ASP A 54 -9.10 0.89 2.09
C ASP A 54 -7.83 0.24 1.54
N LEU A 55 -7.47 0.58 0.31
CA LEU A 55 -6.22 0.12 -0.30
C LEU A 55 -5.00 0.65 0.46
N VAL A 56 -5.00 1.92 0.85
CA VAL A 56 -3.92 2.50 1.65
C VAL A 56 -3.76 1.76 2.97
N ARG A 57 -4.87 1.47 3.62
CA ARG A 57 -4.86 0.73 4.89
C ARG A 57 -4.23 -0.64 4.72
N TRP A 58 -4.64 -1.36 3.68
CA TRP A 58 -4.09 -2.68 3.40
C TRP A 58 -2.58 -2.61 3.12
N MET A 59 -2.17 -1.62 2.35
CA MET A 59 -0.77 -1.40 2.02
C MET A 59 0.08 -1.21 3.27
N PHE A 60 -0.34 -0.35 4.17
CA PHE A 60 0.40 -0.13 5.41
C PHE A 60 0.42 -1.35 6.29
N GLN A 61 -0.69 -2.09 6.36
CA GLN A 61 -0.74 -3.33 7.13
C GLN A 61 0.26 -4.36 6.61
N GLN A 62 0.34 -4.51 5.30
CA GLN A 62 1.27 -5.47 4.70
C GLN A 62 2.72 -5.08 4.95
N GLU A 63 3.04 -3.82 4.81
CA GLU A 63 4.41 -3.35 5.02
C GLU A 63 4.81 -3.45 6.49
N ALA A 64 3.92 -3.10 7.40
CA ALA A 64 4.19 -3.22 8.83
C ALA A 64 4.40 -4.67 9.24
N VAL A 65 3.55 -5.56 8.77
CA VAL A 65 3.67 -7.00 9.06
C VAL A 65 4.98 -7.55 8.51
N SER A 66 5.35 -7.14 7.30
CA SER A 66 6.59 -7.58 6.69
C SER A 66 7.80 -7.15 7.53
N LEU A 67 7.81 -5.93 8.01
CA LEU A 67 8.90 -5.43 8.85
C LEU A 67 8.99 -6.22 10.16
N LEU A 68 7.85 -6.48 10.78
CA LEU A 68 7.82 -7.25 12.02
C LEU A 68 8.29 -8.69 11.82
N ARG A 69 7.91 -9.29 10.72
CA ARG A 69 8.33 -10.67 10.42
C ARG A 69 9.82 -10.79 10.17
N GLN A 70 10.41 -9.79 9.54
CA GLN A 70 11.85 -9.79 9.27
C GLN A 70 12.67 -9.87 10.53
N HIS A 71 12.14 -9.41 11.65
CA HIS A 71 12.83 -9.41 12.93
C HIS A 71 12.42 -10.55 13.84
N ASP A 72 11.65 -11.47 13.31
CA ASP A 72 11.27 -12.70 13.98
C ASP A 72 10.76 -12.47 15.40
N GLY A 73 9.84 -11.56 15.49
CA GLY A 73 9.22 -11.30 16.76
C GLY A 73 10.08 -10.38 17.62
N ALA A 74 10.09 -10.43 18.68
CA ALA A 74 10.28 -9.58 19.78
C ALA A 74 11.63 -9.05 20.04
N LEU A 75 12.64 -9.64 19.49
CA LEU A 75 13.95 -9.39 20.00
C LEU A 75 14.46 -8.02 19.80
N LEU A 76 13.98 -7.38 18.81
CA LEU A 76 14.60 -6.16 18.43
C LEU A 76 13.58 -5.13 18.03
N TRP A 77 12.64 -4.89 18.95
CA TRP A 77 11.67 -3.85 18.70
C TRP A 77 12.36 -2.50 18.41
N GLN A 78 13.55 -2.27 18.98
CA GLN A 78 14.32 -1.08 18.68
C GLN A 78 14.76 -1.04 17.23
N GLU A 79 15.27 -2.13 16.73
CA GLU A 79 15.66 -2.22 15.34
C GLU A 79 14.45 -2.19 14.42
N GLY A 80 13.38 -2.84 14.84
CA GLY A 80 12.11 -2.77 14.14
C GLY A 80 11.59 -1.34 14.05
N LEU A 81 11.70 -0.60 15.14
CA LEU A 81 11.31 0.80 15.15
C LEU A 81 12.19 1.64 14.22
N LEU A 82 13.49 1.42 14.23
CA LEU A 82 14.38 2.12 13.32
C LEU A 82 14.05 1.82 11.87
N GLN A 83 13.73 0.58 11.57
CA GLN A 83 13.35 0.20 10.22
C GLN A 83 12.01 0.83 9.82
N LEU A 84 11.08 0.91 10.76
CA LEU A 84 9.81 1.57 10.51
C LEU A 84 10.02 3.05 10.19
N LEU A 85 10.87 3.72 10.96
CA LEU A 85 11.18 5.12 10.71
C LEU A 85 11.85 5.30 9.36
N ARG A 86 12.75 4.39 9.02
CA ARG A 86 13.40 4.41 7.71
C ARG A 86 12.40 4.19 6.59
N TYR A 87 11.48 3.27 6.78
CA TYR A 87 10.41 3.02 5.82
C TYR A 87 9.57 4.28 5.61
N ILE A 88 9.18 4.94 6.70
CA ILE A 88 8.38 6.17 6.61
C ILE A 88 9.14 7.23 5.83
N GLU A 89 10.43 7.38 6.06
CA GLU A 89 11.24 8.35 5.36
C GLU A 89 11.36 8.04 3.87
N GLU A 90 11.61 6.78 3.53
CA GLU A 90 11.71 6.34 2.15
C GLU A 90 10.37 6.43 1.41
N ASN A 91 9.27 6.31 2.13
CA ASN A 91 7.92 6.37 1.55
C ASN A 91 7.19 7.63 1.99
N ARG A 92 7.94 8.73 2.10
CA ARG A 92 7.42 9.99 2.63
C ARG A 92 6.18 10.49 1.89
N ALA A 93 6.17 10.38 0.57
CA ALA A 93 5.04 10.85 -0.22
C ALA A 93 3.76 10.07 0.11
N VAL A 94 3.88 8.74 0.24
CA VAL A 94 2.75 7.88 0.60
C VAL A 94 2.23 8.22 1.99
N CYS A 95 3.12 8.33 2.97
CA CYS A 95 2.74 8.60 4.35
C CYS A 95 2.12 9.99 4.48
N ARG A 96 2.69 10.98 3.81
CA ARG A 96 2.15 12.33 3.83
C ARG A 96 0.74 12.37 3.26
N CYS A 97 0.49 11.72 2.14
CA CYS A 97 -0.82 11.69 1.53
C CYS A 97 -1.84 11.01 2.43
N ALA A 98 -1.44 9.91 3.05
CA ALA A 98 -2.32 9.19 3.97
C ALA A 98 -2.70 10.05 5.18
N LEU A 99 -1.74 10.81 5.70
CA LEU A 99 -2.01 11.67 6.85
C LEU A 99 -2.85 12.90 6.50
N GLN A 100 -2.76 13.37 5.28
CA GLN A 100 -3.53 14.52 4.82
C GLN A 100 -4.93 14.15 4.37
N SER A 101 -5.15 12.89 4.13
CA SER A 101 -6.47 12.39 3.73
C SER A 101 -7.36 12.15 4.94
#